data_b324a0be84dc84700ab96fcabc3e3956
#
_entry.id   b324a0be84dc84700ab96fcabc3e3956
#
_cell.length_a   1.000
_cell.length_b   1.000
_cell.length_c   1.000
_cell.angle_alpha   90.00
_cell.angle_beta   90.00
_cell.angle_gamma   90.00
#
_symmetry.space_group_name_H-M   'P 1'
#
loop_
_entity.id
_entity.type
_entity.pdbx_description
1 polymer ?
#
loop_
_entity_poly.entity_id
_entity_poly.type
_entity_poly.pdbx_seq_one_letter_code
_entity_poly.pdbx_strand_id
1 'polypeptide(L)'
;MHVRVVRFTDVDPDRVEKLVSEIDESQGPPPGVKATGLQILLDKDQRTAVVLQTFDSEDDMRDAEAAFDSMDASDTPGSRASVDRCEMKRELKM
;
A
#
# COMPACT_ATOMS: atom_id res chain seq x y z
N MET A 1 -13.16 3.64 9.69
CA MET A 1 -12.00 2.99 9.04
C MET A 1 -11.59 3.78 7.81
N HIS A 2 -10.31 3.94 7.62
CA HIS A 2 -9.74 4.70 6.50
C HIS A 2 -8.85 3.80 5.65
N VAL A 3 -8.86 4.04 4.34
CA VAL A 3 -8.08 3.25 3.39
C VAL A 3 -7.24 4.19 2.53
N ARG A 4 -5.93 3.96 2.54
CA ARG A 4 -5.02 4.66 1.65
C ARG A 4 -4.83 3.80 0.41
N VAL A 5 -5.16 4.35 -0.75
CA VAL A 5 -5.10 3.66 -2.04
C VAL A 5 -3.95 4.26 -2.84
N VAL A 6 -2.93 3.46 -3.09
CA VAL A 6 -1.75 3.90 -3.85
C VAL A 6 -1.71 3.14 -5.17
N ARG A 7 -1.66 3.88 -6.27
CA ARG A 7 -1.61 3.31 -7.61
C ARG A 7 -0.23 3.50 -8.21
N PHE A 8 0.30 2.43 -8.78
CA PHE A 8 1.61 2.41 -9.44
C PHE A 8 1.45 2.06 -10.91
N THR A 9 2.30 2.68 -11.74
CA THR A 9 2.41 2.39 -13.17
C THR A 9 3.84 1.93 -13.48
N ASP A 10 4.07 1.41 -14.68
CA ASP A 10 5.37 0.88 -15.09
C ASP A 10 5.91 -0.15 -14.09
N VAL A 11 5.02 -1.01 -13.64
CA VAL A 11 5.31 -1.99 -12.58
C VAL A 11 6.06 -3.18 -13.16
N ASP A 12 7.12 -3.59 -12.45
CA ASP A 12 7.82 -4.82 -12.71
C ASP A 12 7.21 -5.93 -11.86
N PRO A 13 6.58 -6.96 -12.45
CA PRO A 13 5.97 -8.04 -11.67
C PRO A 13 6.94 -8.75 -10.73
N ASP A 14 8.22 -8.88 -11.10
CA ASP A 14 9.24 -9.50 -10.24
C ASP A 14 9.50 -8.65 -8.99
N ARG A 15 9.45 -7.33 -9.11
CA ARG A 15 9.59 -6.44 -7.96
C ARG A 15 8.40 -6.53 -7.01
N VAL A 16 7.20 -6.77 -7.54
CA VAL A 16 6.00 -7.00 -6.72
C VAL A 16 6.16 -8.28 -5.90
N GLU A 17 6.63 -9.36 -6.53
CA GLU A 17 6.86 -10.62 -5.84
C GLU A 17 7.92 -10.46 -4.72
N LYS A 18 8.97 -9.73 -4.99
CA LYS A 18 10.00 -9.42 -4.00
C LYS A 18 9.41 -8.61 -2.83
N LEU A 19 8.59 -7.62 -3.12
CA LEU A 19 7.94 -6.80 -2.09
C LEU A 19 7.02 -7.65 -1.20
N VAL A 20 6.23 -8.54 -1.80
CA VAL A 20 5.37 -9.45 -1.05
C VAL A 20 6.20 -10.34 -0.13
N SER A 21 7.31 -10.89 -0.62
CA SER A 21 8.20 -11.72 0.19
C SER A 21 8.80 -10.94 1.38
N GLU A 22 9.22 -9.70 1.16
CA GLU A 22 9.77 -8.85 2.21
C GLU A 22 8.71 -8.53 3.28
N ILE A 23 7.48 -8.30 2.87
CA ILE A 23 6.37 -8.03 3.79
C ILE A 23 6.07 -9.28 4.63
N ASP A 24 6.05 -10.46 4.01
CA ASP A 24 5.82 -11.72 4.72
C ASP A 24 6.92 -11.99 5.76
N GLU A 25 8.16 -11.65 5.45
CA GLU A 25 9.29 -11.81 6.35
C GLU A 25 9.29 -10.80 7.50
N SER A 26 8.76 -9.61 7.28
CA SER A 26 8.79 -8.53 8.27
C SER A 26 7.84 -8.73 9.46
N GLN A 27 6.84 -9.58 9.33
CA GLN A 27 5.87 -9.92 10.39
C GLN A 27 5.10 -8.72 10.92
N GLY A 28 4.90 -7.69 10.12
CA GLY A 28 4.11 -6.55 10.54
C GLY A 28 4.47 -5.27 9.80
N PRO A 29 3.72 -4.19 10.06
CA PRO A 29 4.01 -2.91 9.43
C PRO A 29 5.33 -2.32 9.95
N PRO A 30 5.98 -1.45 9.15
CA PRO A 30 7.21 -0.78 9.60
C PRO A 30 6.95 0.15 10.78
N PRO A 31 8.00 0.53 11.53
CA PRO A 31 7.86 1.47 12.65
C PRO A 31 7.16 2.77 12.25
N GLY A 32 6.23 3.22 13.08
CA GLY A 32 5.44 4.44 12.82
C GLY A 32 4.20 4.21 11.97
N VAL A 33 3.97 3.00 11.51
CA VAL A 33 2.81 2.65 10.68
C VAL A 33 1.86 1.77 11.48
N LYS A 34 0.64 2.25 11.72
CA LYS A 34 -0.39 1.54 12.46
C LYS A 34 -1.47 1.00 11.53
N ALA A 35 -1.05 0.34 10.44
CA ALA A 35 -1.98 -0.27 9.50
C ALA A 35 -2.60 -1.53 10.10
N THR A 36 -3.91 -1.69 9.90
CA THR A 36 -4.65 -2.88 10.33
C THR A 36 -4.81 -3.91 9.23
N GLY A 37 -4.51 -3.53 7.99
CA GLY A 37 -4.57 -4.43 6.84
C GLY A 37 -3.78 -3.90 5.67
N LEU A 38 -3.39 -4.83 4.79
CA LEU A 38 -2.64 -4.52 3.58
C LEU A 38 -3.08 -5.47 2.48
N GLN A 39 -3.38 -4.93 1.31
CA GLN A 39 -3.67 -5.71 0.11
C GLN A 39 -2.85 -5.16 -1.04
N ILE A 40 -2.25 -6.05 -1.81
CA ILE A 40 -1.49 -5.70 -3.00
C ILE A 40 -2.14 -6.39 -4.20
N LEU A 41 -2.57 -5.59 -5.16
CA LEU A 41 -3.24 -6.05 -6.37
C LEU A 41 -2.35 -5.78 -7.57
N LEU A 42 -2.13 -6.79 -8.40
CA LEU A 42 -1.27 -6.68 -9.57
C LEU A 42 -2.05 -6.97 -10.84
N ASP A 43 -1.99 -6.06 -11.81
CA ASP A 43 -2.43 -6.29 -13.18
C ASP A 43 -1.18 -6.46 -14.05
N LYS A 44 -0.87 -7.70 -14.41
CA LYS A 44 0.33 -8.03 -15.18
C LYS A 44 0.26 -7.50 -16.62
N ASP A 45 -0.94 -7.50 -17.19
CA ASP A 45 -1.12 -7.10 -18.59
C ASP A 45 -0.89 -5.61 -18.79
N GLN A 46 -1.38 -4.80 -17.86
CA GLN A 46 -1.22 -3.36 -17.91
C GLN A 46 0.03 -2.86 -17.19
N ARG A 47 0.70 -3.73 -16.46
CA ARG A 47 1.85 -3.39 -15.61
C ARG A 47 1.49 -2.29 -14.62
N THR A 48 0.36 -2.49 -13.94
CA THR A 48 -0.10 -1.60 -12.88
C THR A 48 -0.28 -2.37 -11.59
N ALA A 49 -0.18 -1.68 -10.47
CA ALA A 49 -0.42 -2.26 -9.17
C ALA A 49 -1.19 -1.28 -8.30
N VAL A 50 -2.01 -1.81 -7.40
CA VAL A 50 -2.75 -1.02 -6.42
C VAL A 50 -2.45 -1.58 -5.04
N VAL A 51 -2.03 -0.71 -4.13
CA VAL A 51 -1.77 -1.07 -2.74
C VAL A 51 -2.85 -0.42 -1.88
N LEU A 52 -3.57 -1.25 -1.13
CA LEU A 52 -4.61 -0.82 -0.21
C LEU A 52 -4.10 -1.00 1.21
N GLN A 53 -4.05 0.10 1.97
CA GLN A 53 -3.63 0.09 3.36
C GLN A 53 -4.79 0.56 4.23
N THR A 54 -5.15 -0.23 5.22
CA THR A 54 -6.30 0.03 6.07
C THR A 54 -5.85 0.53 7.44
N PHE A 55 -6.54 1.54 7.97
CA PHE A 55 -6.24 2.16 9.25
C PHE A 55 -7.53 2.35 10.04
N ASP A 56 -7.42 2.30 11.37
CA ASP A 56 -8.57 2.53 12.26
C ASP A 56 -9.00 3.99 12.29
N SER A 57 -8.06 4.92 12.12
CA SER A 57 -8.34 6.36 12.19
C SER A 57 -7.61 7.13 11.09
N GLU A 58 -8.09 8.34 10.82
CA GLU A 58 -7.44 9.26 9.89
C GLU A 58 -6.04 9.65 10.40
N ASP A 59 -5.88 9.84 11.71
CA ASP A 59 -4.60 10.20 12.29
C ASP A 59 -3.56 9.10 12.07
N ASP A 60 -3.95 7.83 12.24
CA ASP A 60 -3.06 6.70 11.97
C ASP A 60 -2.63 6.66 10.50
N MET A 61 -3.55 6.98 9.59
CA MET A 61 -3.24 7.04 8.16
C MET A 61 -2.26 8.18 7.85
N ARG A 62 -2.43 9.35 8.44
CA ARG A 62 -1.52 10.49 8.24
C ARG A 62 -0.13 10.22 8.81
N ASP A 63 -0.06 9.59 9.98
CA ASP A 63 1.22 9.20 10.58
C ASP A 63 1.97 8.22 9.69
N ALA A 64 1.25 7.26 9.10
CA ALA A 64 1.83 6.30 8.17
C ALA A 64 2.35 6.97 6.90
N GLU A 65 1.67 7.99 6.38
CA GLU A 65 2.12 8.72 5.20
C GLU A 65 3.49 9.37 5.42
N ALA A 66 3.72 9.94 6.59
CA ALA A 66 5.02 10.52 6.92
C ALA A 66 6.13 9.47 6.85
N ALA A 67 5.87 8.26 7.33
CA ALA A 67 6.81 7.15 7.25
C ALA A 67 7.05 6.71 5.80
N PHE A 68 5.98 6.60 5.00
CA PHE A 68 6.10 6.19 3.59
C PHE A 68 6.79 7.24 2.72
N ASP A 69 6.58 8.53 3.00
CA ASP A 69 7.23 9.61 2.25
C ASP A 69 8.75 9.63 2.46
N SER A 70 9.24 9.06 3.55
CA SER A 70 10.66 8.94 3.82
C SER A 70 11.29 7.70 3.19
N MET A 71 10.50 6.80 2.59
CA MET A 71 11.01 5.58 1.96
C MET A 71 11.67 5.87 0.63
N ASP A 72 12.70 5.07 0.31
CA ASP A 72 13.41 5.17 -0.96
C ASP A 72 12.49 4.72 -2.12
N ALA A 73 12.60 5.42 -3.25
CA ALA A 73 11.86 5.06 -4.46
C ALA A 73 12.17 3.65 -4.96
N SER A 74 13.37 3.11 -4.64
CA SER A 74 13.74 1.73 -4.98
C SER A 74 12.90 0.68 -4.25
N ASP A 75 12.23 1.05 -3.16
CA ASP A 75 11.38 0.17 -2.38
C ASP A 75 9.96 0.04 -2.95
N THR A 76 9.65 0.76 -4.02
CA THR A 76 8.34 0.71 -4.68
C THR A 76 8.37 -0.23 -5.88
N PRO A 77 7.22 -0.85 -6.25
CA PRO A 77 7.16 -1.77 -7.38
C PRO A 77 7.22 -1.08 -8.75
N GLY A 78 7.06 0.22 -8.78
CA GLY A 78 7.05 1.02 -10.02
C GLY A 78 6.95 2.49 -9.70
N SER A 79 6.42 3.27 -10.65
CA SER A 79 6.21 4.71 -10.48
C SER A 79 4.88 4.97 -9.78
N ARG A 80 4.89 5.75 -8.70
CA ARG A 80 3.67 6.12 -7.98
C ARG A 80 2.87 7.14 -8.80
N ALA A 81 1.69 6.73 -9.26
CA ALA A 81 0.83 7.55 -10.11
C ALA A 81 -0.15 8.40 -9.30
N SER A 82 -0.73 7.82 -8.24
CA SER A 82 -1.71 8.53 -7.42
C SER A 82 -1.78 7.95 -6.01
N VAL A 83 -2.23 8.77 -5.09
CA VAL A 83 -2.54 8.37 -3.71
C VAL A 83 -3.92 8.94 -3.39
N ASP A 84 -4.85 8.06 -3.05
CA ASP A 84 -6.18 8.45 -2.60
C ASP A 84 -6.33 8.12 -1.12
N ARG A 85 -6.87 9.06 -0.37
CA ARG A 85 -7.14 8.90 1.06
C ARG A 85 -8.64 8.79 1.22
N CYS A 86 -9.10 7.57 1.46
CA CYS A 86 -10.52 7.26 1.45
C CYS A 86 -11.03 6.94 2.84
N GLU A 87 -12.25 7.34 3.10
CA GLU A 87 -13.02 6.86 4.26
C GLU A 87 -13.88 5.69 3.79
N MET A 88 -13.82 4.56 4.50
CA MET A 88 -14.65 3.41 4.16
C MET A 88 -16.10 3.72 4.54
N LYS A 89 -16.98 3.85 3.56
CA LYS A 89 -18.39 4.15 3.78
C LYS A 89 -19.22 2.90 4.01
N ARG A 90 -18.84 1.81 3.37
CA ARG A 90 -19.57 0.54 3.50
C ARG A 90 -18.72 -0.62 3.01
N GLU A 91 -18.79 -1.73 3.70
CA GLU A 91 -18.20 -3.00 3.29
C GLU A 91 -19.26 -4.10 3.41
N LEU A 92 -19.45 -4.85 2.35
CA LEU A 92 -20.36 -6.00 2.32
C LEU A 92 -19.57 -7.23 1.89
N LYS A 93 -19.70 -8.30 2.67
CA LYS A 93 -19.17 -9.60 2.28
C LYS A 93 -20.26 -10.36 1.53
N MET A 94 -19.93 -10.82 0.35
CA MET A 94 -20.85 -11.57 -0.51
C MET A 94 -20.45 -13.04 -0.63
#